data_83c3c00c9331b7fbf2df82d7040a7a9e
#
_entry.id   83c3c00c9331b7fbf2df82d7040a7a9e
#
_cell.length_a   1.000
_cell.length_b   1.000
_cell.length_c   1.000
_cell.angle_alpha   90.00
_cell.angle_beta   90.00
_cell.angle_gamma   90.00
#
_symmetry.space_group_name_H-M   'P 1'
#
loop_
_entity.id
_entity.type
_entity.pdbx_description
1 polymer ?
#
loop_
_entity_poly.entity_id
_entity_poly.type
_entity_poly.pdbx_seq_one_letter_code
_entity_poly.pdbx_strand_id
1 'polypeptide(L)'
;MYSVKEIFYTLQGEGAQSGRAAVFCRFSGCNLWSGREEDRLSADCHFCDTDFVGTDGSNGGKYESPSSLAEAVEEQWLSYDLARRYVVCTGGEPLLQLDSDLIAEFHKRGFDVAIETNGTIDVPKGVDWVCVSPKGHVAVRVRQGDELKLVYPQNGVNPSKYLSWEFDHFFIQPKDGLDVDLNTELSIKFCKENPRWRLGLQTHKVIGVE
;
A
#
# COMPACT_ATOMS: atom_id res chain seq x y z
N MET A 1 18.68 9.61 -2.41
CA MET A 1 19.00 8.26 -1.84
C MET A 1 17.73 7.67 -1.25
N TYR A 2 17.42 6.42 -1.59
CA TYR A 2 16.21 5.71 -1.19
C TYR A 2 16.59 4.52 -0.32
N SER A 3 15.87 4.31 0.79
CA SER A 3 16.02 3.16 1.67
C SER A 3 14.86 2.21 1.43
N VAL A 4 15.15 1.04 0.89
CA VAL A 4 14.17 0.05 0.46
C VAL A 4 14.31 -1.20 1.31
N LYS A 5 13.22 -1.64 1.94
CA LYS A 5 13.18 -2.86 2.73
C LYS A 5 13.35 -4.09 1.83
N GLU A 6 12.57 -4.13 0.74
CA GLU A 6 12.56 -5.26 -0.19
C GLU A 6 11.97 -4.88 -1.56
N ILE A 7 12.36 -5.63 -2.60
CA ILE A 7 11.79 -5.57 -3.94
C ILE A 7 11.52 -7.00 -4.40
N PHE A 8 10.29 -7.32 -4.79
CA PHE A 8 9.91 -8.67 -5.22
C PHE A 8 8.78 -8.66 -6.25
N TYR A 9 8.74 -9.68 -7.09
CA TYR A 9 7.71 -9.87 -8.11
C TYR A 9 6.63 -10.81 -7.60
N THR A 10 5.38 -10.37 -7.66
CA THR A 10 4.24 -11.12 -7.14
C THR A 10 2.94 -10.73 -7.85
N LEU A 11 1.80 -11.08 -7.27
CA LEU A 11 0.48 -10.58 -7.64
C LEU A 11 0.01 -9.56 -6.61
N GLN A 12 -0.55 -8.42 -7.08
CA GLN A 12 -1.28 -7.54 -6.17
C GLN A 12 -2.40 -8.33 -5.48
N GLY A 13 -2.34 -8.41 -4.16
CA GLY A 13 -3.26 -9.24 -3.38
C GLY A 13 -4.48 -8.49 -2.85
N GLU A 14 -4.60 -7.17 -3.08
CA GLU A 14 -5.60 -6.32 -2.45
C GLU A 14 -6.27 -5.37 -3.44
N GLY A 15 -7.48 -4.92 -3.09
CA GLY A 15 -8.18 -3.85 -3.79
C GLY A 15 -8.60 -4.15 -5.21
N ALA A 16 -8.77 -3.10 -6.00
CA ALA A 16 -9.29 -3.19 -7.37
C ALA A 16 -8.29 -3.79 -8.36
N GLN A 17 -6.98 -3.74 -8.05
CA GLN A 17 -5.90 -4.31 -8.87
C GLN A 17 -5.55 -5.76 -8.45
N SER A 18 -6.31 -6.37 -7.55
CA SER A 18 -6.07 -7.74 -7.08
C SER A 18 -5.98 -8.74 -8.25
N GLY A 19 -4.95 -9.59 -8.22
CA GLY A 19 -4.63 -10.56 -9.27
C GLY A 19 -3.71 -10.02 -10.37
N ARG A 20 -3.41 -8.71 -10.42
CA ARG A 20 -2.48 -8.13 -11.40
C ARG A 20 -1.03 -8.44 -10.99
N ALA A 21 -0.22 -8.93 -11.95
CA ALA A 21 1.21 -9.10 -11.75
C ALA A 21 1.88 -7.74 -11.50
N ALA A 22 2.75 -7.68 -10.49
CA ALA A 22 3.39 -6.45 -10.04
C ALA A 22 4.77 -6.70 -9.44
N VAL A 23 5.65 -5.70 -9.52
CA VAL A 23 6.83 -5.62 -8.67
C VAL A 23 6.49 -4.73 -7.48
N PHE A 24 6.61 -5.27 -6.28
CA PHE A 24 6.47 -4.49 -5.06
C PHE A 24 7.81 -3.88 -4.68
N CYS A 25 7.82 -2.57 -4.48
CA CYS A 25 8.94 -1.82 -3.93
C CYS A 25 8.53 -1.29 -2.57
N ARG A 26 8.99 -1.96 -1.50
CA ARG A 26 8.67 -1.60 -0.12
C ARG A 26 9.73 -0.69 0.46
N PHE A 27 9.40 0.57 0.62
CA PHE A 27 10.26 1.55 1.27
C PHE A 27 10.35 1.32 2.79
N SER A 28 11.51 1.61 3.35
CA SER A 28 11.71 1.55 4.80
C SER A 28 11.20 2.82 5.48
N GLY A 29 10.65 2.66 6.69
CA GLY A 29 10.20 3.74 7.56
C GLY A 29 8.74 4.14 7.35
N CYS A 30 8.14 4.65 8.43
CA CYS A 30 6.76 5.13 8.47
C CYS A 30 6.66 6.33 9.41
N ASN A 31 5.77 7.25 9.12
CA ASN A 31 5.49 8.41 9.97
C ASN A 31 4.41 8.14 11.04
N LEU A 32 3.75 6.97 11.03
CA LEU A 32 2.69 6.64 11.99
C LEU A 32 3.11 5.58 13.02
N TRP A 33 4.22 4.89 12.78
CA TRP A 33 4.79 3.91 13.70
C TRP A 33 6.29 3.73 13.39
N SER A 34 7.11 3.56 14.43
CA SER A 34 8.55 3.33 14.29
C SER A 34 8.90 1.95 13.74
N GLY A 35 7.95 1.01 13.75
CA GLY A 35 8.17 -0.40 13.43
C GLY A 35 8.72 -1.22 14.61
N ARG A 36 8.92 -0.62 15.78
CA ARG A 36 9.38 -1.31 16.97
C ARG A 36 8.22 -1.69 17.86
N GLU A 37 8.19 -2.95 18.35
CA GLU A 37 7.12 -3.43 19.21
C GLU A 37 6.97 -2.64 20.51
N GLU A 38 8.08 -2.13 21.07
CA GLU A 38 8.08 -1.30 22.27
C GLU A 38 7.27 0.00 22.12
N ASP A 39 7.19 0.53 20.90
CA ASP A 39 6.49 1.77 20.56
C ASP A 39 5.04 1.53 20.08
N ARG A 40 4.63 0.28 19.85
CA ARG A 40 3.35 -0.06 19.21
C ARG A 40 2.14 0.52 19.93
N LEU A 41 2.13 0.48 21.26
CA LEU A 41 0.99 0.97 22.06
C LEU A 41 0.81 2.49 21.97
N SER A 42 1.89 3.24 21.70
CA SER A 42 1.87 4.71 21.55
C SER A 42 1.78 5.15 20.08
N ALA A 43 1.81 4.21 19.14
CA ALA A 43 1.76 4.51 17.72
C ALA A 43 0.37 4.95 17.26
N ASP A 44 0.30 5.86 16.28
CA ASP A 44 -0.95 6.20 15.60
C ASP A 44 -1.52 5.00 14.83
N CYS A 45 -0.65 4.14 14.27
CA CYS A 45 -1.02 2.89 13.61
C CYS A 45 -0.50 1.70 14.41
N HIS A 46 -1.26 1.23 15.39
CA HIS A 46 -0.88 0.13 16.30
C HIS A 46 -1.24 -1.28 15.78
N PHE A 47 -1.92 -1.40 14.64
CA PHE A 47 -2.35 -2.69 14.05
C PHE A 47 -1.60 -3.04 12.76
N CYS A 48 -0.47 -2.40 12.50
CA CYS A 48 0.34 -2.67 11.32
C CYS A 48 0.88 -4.10 11.33
N ASP A 49 0.68 -4.83 10.24
CA ASP A 49 1.12 -6.21 10.00
C ASP A 49 2.33 -6.28 9.06
N THR A 50 2.90 -5.14 8.68
CA THR A 50 3.98 -5.05 7.69
C THR A 50 5.33 -4.84 8.37
N ASP A 51 6.34 -5.63 8.00
CA ASP A 51 7.74 -5.34 8.31
C ASP A 51 8.32 -4.37 7.28
N PHE A 52 8.64 -3.17 7.73
CA PHE A 52 9.25 -2.10 6.93
C PHE A 52 10.54 -1.57 7.56
N VAL A 53 11.06 -2.25 8.58
CA VAL A 53 12.26 -1.80 9.29
C VAL A 53 13.51 -2.36 8.62
N GLY A 54 14.52 -1.52 8.44
CA GLY A 54 15.78 -1.93 7.81
C GLY A 54 15.71 -2.00 6.30
N THR A 55 16.73 -2.62 5.71
CA THR A 55 16.90 -2.76 4.25
C THR A 55 17.41 -4.16 3.89
N ASP A 56 17.04 -5.15 4.68
CA ASP A 56 17.60 -6.51 4.72
C ASP A 56 16.70 -7.58 4.09
N GLY A 57 15.56 -7.18 3.49
CA GLY A 57 14.70 -8.08 2.72
C GLY A 57 15.25 -8.36 1.32
N SER A 58 14.52 -9.15 0.54
CA SER A 58 14.89 -9.53 -0.83
C SER A 58 15.13 -8.29 -1.70
N ASN A 59 16.32 -8.17 -2.30
CA ASN A 59 16.73 -7.00 -3.09
C ASN A 59 16.58 -5.66 -2.35
N GLY A 60 16.54 -5.68 -1.01
CA GLY A 60 16.55 -4.51 -0.17
C GLY A 60 17.92 -3.82 -0.19
N GLY A 61 17.93 -2.53 0.14
CA GLY A 61 19.18 -1.78 0.11
C GLY A 61 18.99 -0.27 0.20
N LYS A 62 20.12 0.43 0.08
CA LYS A 62 20.17 1.87 -0.10
C LYS A 62 20.54 2.18 -1.55
N TYR A 63 19.64 2.82 -2.27
CA TYR A 63 19.80 3.19 -3.67
C TYR A 63 20.12 4.69 -3.77
N GLU A 64 21.25 5.02 -4.38
CA GLU A 64 21.77 6.40 -4.36
C GLU A 64 21.03 7.33 -5.33
N SER A 65 20.42 6.77 -6.37
CA SER A 65 19.73 7.53 -7.42
C SER A 65 18.36 6.94 -7.79
N PRO A 66 17.48 7.74 -8.40
CA PRO A 66 16.23 7.22 -8.99
C PRO A 66 16.49 6.12 -10.01
N SER A 67 17.51 6.30 -10.86
CA SER A 67 17.86 5.33 -11.92
C SER A 67 18.29 3.99 -11.34
N SER A 68 19.12 3.97 -10.28
CA SER A 68 19.59 2.72 -9.67
C SER A 68 18.47 1.94 -9.01
N LEU A 69 17.50 2.62 -8.38
CA LEU A 69 16.33 1.95 -7.82
C LEU A 69 15.38 1.43 -8.91
N ALA A 70 15.15 2.24 -9.95
CA ALA A 70 14.27 1.83 -11.03
C ALA A 70 14.87 0.65 -11.85
N GLU A 71 16.18 0.57 -11.98
CA GLU A 71 16.88 -0.58 -12.57
C GLU A 71 16.67 -1.84 -11.73
N ALA A 72 16.85 -1.76 -10.41
CA ALA A 72 16.62 -2.89 -9.50
C ALA A 72 15.15 -3.39 -9.53
N VAL A 73 14.19 -2.49 -9.68
CA VAL A 73 12.77 -2.84 -9.87
C VAL A 73 12.55 -3.51 -11.22
N GLU A 74 13.17 -3.01 -12.30
CA GLU A 74 13.07 -3.57 -13.66
C GLU A 74 13.63 -5.00 -13.73
N GLU A 75 14.73 -5.28 -13.05
CA GLU A 75 15.34 -6.62 -12.97
C GLU A 75 14.41 -7.66 -12.33
N GLN A 76 13.44 -7.25 -11.52
CA GLN A 76 12.48 -8.16 -10.90
C GLN A 76 11.30 -8.51 -11.82
N TRP A 77 11.08 -7.77 -12.92
CA TRP A 77 9.98 -8.06 -13.83
C TRP A 77 10.27 -9.31 -14.66
N LEU A 78 9.61 -10.42 -14.35
CA LEU A 78 9.89 -11.73 -14.95
C LEU A 78 9.09 -12.02 -16.23
N SER A 79 8.08 -11.20 -16.56
CA SER A 79 7.26 -11.41 -17.75
C SER A 79 7.89 -10.82 -19.01
N TYR A 80 7.68 -11.48 -20.14
CA TYR A 80 8.03 -10.96 -21.48
C TYR A 80 7.08 -9.87 -21.97
N ASP A 81 5.90 -9.71 -21.34
CA ASP A 81 4.95 -8.64 -21.66
C ASP A 81 5.38 -7.33 -20.99
N LEU A 82 6.15 -6.53 -21.71
CA LEU A 82 6.65 -5.25 -21.24
C LEU A 82 5.59 -4.14 -21.23
N ALA A 83 4.48 -4.32 -21.95
CA ALA A 83 3.38 -3.34 -21.98
C ALA A 83 2.48 -3.37 -20.73
N ARG A 84 2.69 -4.35 -19.86
CA ARG A 84 1.91 -4.53 -18.63
C ARG A 84 2.70 -4.33 -17.35
N ARG A 85 3.90 -3.76 -17.46
CA ARG A 85 4.75 -3.49 -16.30
C ARG A 85 4.02 -2.65 -15.26
N TYR A 86 4.07 -3.10 -14.01
CA TYR A 86 3.39 -2.45 -12.89
C TYR A 86 4.25 -2.51 -11.64
N VAL A 87 4.53 -1.36 -11.05
CA VAL A 87 5.23 -1.25 -9.78
C VAL A 87 4.29 -0.71 -8.71
N VAL A 88 4.24 -1.39 -7.57
CA VAL A 88 3.51 -0.96 -6.38
C VAL A 88 4.51 -0.42 -5.36
N CYS A 89 4.55 0.89 -5.23
CA CYS A 89 5.32 1.58 -4.22
C CYS A 89 4.55 1.55 -2.89
N THR A 90 5.06 0.81 -1.94
CA THR A 90 4.49 0.59 -0.62
C THR A 90 5.56 0.74 0.47
N GLY A 91 5.32 0.23 1.66
CA GLY A 91 6.34 0.21 2.71
C GLY A 91 5.73 0.34 4.08
N GLY A 92 6.39 1.12 4.93
CA GLY A 92 5.73 1.84 5.99
C GLY A 92 4.89 2.97 5.38
N GLU A 93 5.54 4.07 4.94
CA GLU A 93 4.89 5.12 4.15
C GLU A 93 5.78 5.50 2.96
N PRO A 94 5.40 5.13 1.73
CA PRO A 94 6.25 5.35 0.55
C PRO A 94 6.45 6.84 0.25
N LEU A 95 5.48 7.70 0.55
CA LEU A 95 5.54 9.13 0.25
C LEU A 95 6.55 9.90 1.11
N LEU A 96 7.20 9.26 2.09
CA LEU A 96 8.37 9.82 2.75
C LEU A 96 9.60 9.89 1.81
N GLN A 97 9.62 9.06 0.76
CA GLN A 97 10.79 8.89 -0.09
C GLN A 97 10.48 8.97 -1.59
N LEU A 98 9.29 8.51 -2.02
CA LEU A 98 8.90 8.52 -3.43
C LEU A 98 8.75 9.96 -3.93
N ASP A 99 9.52 10.30 -4.95
CA ASP A 99 9.53 11.61 -5.59
C ASP A 99 9.24 11.53 -7.10
N SER A 100 9.05 12.68 -7.73
CA SER A 100 8.75 12.76 -9.16
C SER A 100 9.89 12.26 -10.06
N ASP A 101 11.13 12.32 -9.59
CA ASP A 101 12.28 11.86 -10.36
C ASP A 101 12.29 10.33 -10.46
N LEU A 102 11.98 9.64 -9.35
CA LEU A 102 11.86 8.18 -9.34
C LEU A 102 10.67 7.70 -10.17
N ILE A 103 9.53 8.39 -10.07
CA ILE A 103 8.36 8.08 -10.90
C ILE A 103 8.70 8.21 -12.39
N ALA A 104 9.41 9.26 -12.78
CA ALA A 104 9.85 9.45 -14.16
C ALA A 104 10.79 8.33 -14.62
N GLU A 105 11.67 7.82 -13.75
CA GLU A 105 12.54 6.68 -14.07
C GLU A 105 11.77 5.37 -14.24
N PHE A 106 10.72 5.12 -13.44
CA PHE A 106 9.81 3.99 -13.64
C PHE A 106 9.08 4.10 -14.99
N HIS A 107 8.52 5.27 -15.32
CA HIS A 107 7.85 5.49 -16.60
C HIS A 107 8.77 5.31 -17.81
N LYS A 108 10.04 5.78 -17.74
CA LYS A 108 11.03 5.53 -18.80
C LYS A 108 11.26 4.04 -19.07
N ARG A 109 11.04 3.19 -18.06
CA ARG A 109 11.15 1.73 -18.15
C ARG A 109 9.82 1.04 -18.46
N GLY A 110 8.76 1.82 -18.75
CA GLY A 110 7.45 1.32 -19.14
C GLY A 110 6.60 0.78 -18.00
N PHE A 111 6.87 1.17 -16.75
CA PHE A 111 6.04 0.81 -15.61
C PHE A 111 4.90 1.81 -15.41
N ASP A 112 3.68 1.32 -15.22
CA ASP A 112 2.64 2.04 -14.49
C ASP A 112 3.03 2.06 -13.00
N VAL A 113 2.87 3.21 -12.33
CA VAL A 113 3.27 3.41 -10.94
C VAL A 113 2.05 3.52 -10.03
N ALA A 114 1.93 2.59 -9.09
CA ALA A 114 0.93 2.63 -8.03
C ALA A 114 1.56 2.97 -6.67
N ILE A 115 0.75 3.54 -5.80
CA ILE A 115 1.11 3.75 -4.40
C ILE A 115 0.07 3.15 -3.46
N GLU A 116 0.56 2.61 -2.33
CA GLU A 116 -0.21 2.25 -1.14
C GLU A 116 0.21 3.18 -0.01
N THR A 117 -0.61 4.19 0.30
CA THR A 117 -0.26 5.25 1.27
C THR A 117 -1.28 5.37 2.40
N ASN A 118 -0.84 5.83 3.56
CA ASN A 118 -1.74 6.23 4.65
C ASN A 118 -2.44 7.59 4.40
N GLY A 119 -2.04 8.29 3.34
CA GLY A 119 -2.64 9.54 2.87
C GLY A 119 -2.31 10.79 3.67
N THR A 120 -1.32 10.73 4.57
CA THR A 120 -0.92 11.90 5.39
C THR A 120 0.03 12.86 4.68
N ILE A 121 0.61 12.44 3.56
CA ILE A 121 1.56 13.19 2.74
C ILE A 121 0.97 13.37 1.34
N ASP A 122 1.21 14.51 0.71
CA ASP A 122 0.70 14.81 -0.63
C ASP A 122 1.35 13.90 -1.68
N VAL A 123 0.56 13.44 -2.65
CA VAL A 123 1.03 12.57 -3.73
C VAL A 123 1.82 13.36 -4.77
N PRO A 124 3.04 12.95 -5.12
CA PRO A 124 3.80 13.58 -6.21
C PRO A 124 3.09 13.35 -7.56
N LYS A 125 3.36 14.24 -8.52
CA LYS A 125 2.80 14.12 -9.87
C LYS A 125 3.35 12.89 -10.59
N GLY A 126 2.49 12.25 -11.37
CA GLY A 126 2.86 11.14 -12.24
C GLY A 126 2.54 9.75 -11.67
N VAL A 127 1.96 9.64 -10.48
CA VAL A 127 1.42 8.36 -9.99
C VAL A 127 0.20 7.99 -10.81
N ASP A 128 0.15 6.75 -11.33
CA ASP A 128 -0.92 6.25 -12.20
C ASP A 128 -2.06 5.58 -11.43
N TRP A 129 -1.80 5.12 -10.19
CA TRP A 129 -2.80 4.53 -9.31
C TRP A 129 -2.57 4.94 -7.86
N VAL A 130 -3.54 5.59 -7.27
CA VAL A 130 -3.48 6.09 -5.88
C VAL A 130 -4.44 5.30 -5.00
N CYS A 131 -3.89 4.40 -4.15
CA CYS A 131 -4.63 3.73 -3.09
C CYS A 131 -4.33 4.41 -1.76
N VAL A 132 -5.37 4.93 -1.10
CA VAL A 132 -5.28 5.56 0.21
C VAL A 132 -5.90 4.67 1.28
N SER A 133 -5.14 4.37 2.32
CA SER A 133 -5.58 3.57 3.47
C SER A 133 -5.50 4.37 4.77
N PRO A 134 -6.53 5.17 5.13
CA PRO A 134 -6.56 5.96 6.35
C PRO A 134 -6.36 5.13 7.61
N LYS A 135 -5.61 5.68 8.57
CA LYS A 135 -5.28 5.00 9.83
C LYS A 135 -5.82 5.79 11.03
N GLY A 136 -6.65 5.16 11.85
CA GLY A 136 -7.15 5.73 13.08
C GLY A 136 -7.82 7.11 12.89
N HIS A 137 -7.45 8.05 13.76
CA HIS A 137 -7.91 9.46 13.73
C HIS A 137 -6.88 10.42 13.14
N VAL A 138 -5.85 9.87 12.50
CA VAL A 138 -4.83 10.73 11.87
C VAL A 138 -5.46 11.55 10.73
N ALA A 139 -5.05 12.81 10.64
CA ALA A 139 -5.52 13.70 9.60
C ALA A 139 -5.00 13.26 8.24
N VAL A 140 -5.91 12.94 7.31
CA VAL A 140 -5.59 12.55 5.93
C VAL A 140 -5.65 13.78 5.05
N ARG A 141 -4.59 13.99 4.26
CA ARG A 141 -4.46 15.09 3.28
C ARG A 141 -4.99 14.68 1.93
N VAL A 142 -4.72 13.44 1.51
CA VAL A 142 -5.12 12.90 0.21
C VAL A 142 -6.58 12.45 0.27
N ARG A 143 -7.48 13.20 -0.36
CA ARG A 143 -8.93 12.95 -0.36
C ARG A 143 -9.49 12.62 -1.73
N GLN A 144 -8.62 12.40 -2.70
CA GLN A 144 -8.95 11.99 -4.06
C GLN A 144 -7.93 10.96 -4.55
N GLY A 145 -8.36 10.06 -5.42
CA GLY A 145 -7.53 9.00 -5.97
C GLY A 145 -8.39 7.89 -6.56
N ASP A 146 -7.78 6.75 -6.84
CA ASP A 146 -8.47 5.62 -7.47
C ASP A 146 -9.17 4.74 -6.44
N GLU A 147 -8.52 4.50 -5.30
CA GLU A 147 -8.98 3.54 -4.31
C GLU A 147 -8.83 4.07 -2.88
N LEU A 148 -9.91 3.92 -2.09
CA LEU A 148 -9.87 4.11 -0.64
C LEU A 148 -10.12 2.76 0.03
N LYS A 149 -9.15 2.31 0.82
CA LYS A 149 -9.14 1.00 1.48
C LYS A 149 -9.08 1.17 2.99
N LEU A 150 -10.14 0.78 3.71
CA LEU A 150 -10.20 0.85 5.16
C LEU A 150 -10.01 -0.52 5.78
N VAL A 151 -9.02 -0.64 6.64
CA VAL A 151 -8.89 -1.78 7.56
C VAL A 151 -10.05 -1.72 8.56
N TYR A 152 -10.78 -2.82 8.77
CA TYR A 152 -11.99 -2.83 9.57
C TYR A 152 -12.09 -4.08 10.45
N PRO A 153 -12.55 -3.96 11.70
CA PRO A 153 -12.89 -2.70 12.39
C PRO A 153 -11.65 -1.91 12.82
N GLN A 154 -11.80 -0.59 12.93
CA GLN A 154 -10.74 0.32 13.36
C GLN A 154 -11.30 1.33 14.36
N ASN A 155 -10.68 1.46 15.54
CA ASN A 155 -11.14 2.39 16.57
C ASN A 155 -11.05 3.84 16.06
N GLY A 156 -12.10 4.63 16.33
CA GLY A 156 -12.17 6.04 15.94
C GLY A 156 -12.41 6.30 14.46
N VAL A 157 -12.60 5.25 13.64
CA VAL A 157 -12.89 5.36 12.21
C VAL A 157 -14.37 5.08 11.95
N ASN A 158 -15.05 6.06 11.35
CA ASN A 158 -16.39 5.89 10.79
C ASN A 158 -16.28 5.89 9.25
N PRO A 159 -16.53 4.75 8.59
CA PRO A 159 -16.42 4.66 7.14
C PRO A 159 -17.28 5.66 6.38
N SER A 160 -18.45 6.04 6.93
CA SER A 160 -19.39 6.96 6.27
C SER A 160 -18.78 8.35 5.98
N LYS A 161 -17.82 8.80 6.79
CA LYS A 161 -17.17 10.11 6.56
C LYS A 161 -16.36 10.17 5.27
N TYR A 162 -15.92 9.03 4.76
CA TYR A 162 -15.09 8.95 3.55
C TYR A 162 -15.92 8.89 2.26
N LEU A 163 -17.24 8.68 2.35
CA LEU A 163 -18.12 8.62 1.18
C LEU A 163 -18.26 9.94 0.41
N SER A 164 -17.87 11.06 1.04
CA SER A 164 -17.82 12.38 0.40
C SER A 164 -16.48 12.66 -0.30
N TRP A 165 -15.51 11.75 -0.19
CA TRP A 165 -14.21 11.90 -0.83
C TRP A 165 -14.25 11.40 -2.29
N GLU A 166 -13.34 11.88 -3.10
CA GLU A 166 -13.30 11.64 -4.54
C GLU A 166 -12.45 10.41 -4.87
N PHE A 167 -13.01 9.22 -4.63
CA PHE A 167 -12.42 7.94 -4.98
C PHE A 167 -13.37 7.13 -5.86
N ASP A 168 -12.81 6.41 -6.85
CA ASP A 168 -13.58 5.53 -7.73
C ASP A 168 -13.99 4.23 -7.02
N HIS A 169 -13.12 3.72 -6.14
CA HIS A 169 -13.31 2.46 -5.43
C HIS A 169 -13.23 2.64 -3.91
N PHE A 170 -14.14 1.96 -3.19
CA PHE A 170 -14.16 1.93 -1.73
C PHE A 170 -14.11 0.49 -1.24
N PHE A 171 -13.08 0.15 -0.45
CA PHE A 171 -12.90 -1.18 0.11
C PHE A 171 -12.90 -1.18 1.63
N ILE A 172 -13.59 -2.17 2.19
CA ILE A 172 -13.46 -2.60 3.59
C ILE A 172 -12.62 -3.86 3.59
N GLN A 173 -11.50 -3.82 4.29
CA GLN A 173 -10.58 -4.95 4.42
C GLN A 173 -10.56 -5.43 5.86
N PRO A 174 -10.87 -6.71 6.14
CA PRO A 174 -10.80 -7.24 7.50
C PRO A 174 -9.43 -6.98 8.11
N LYS A 175 -9.44 -6.49 9.37
CA LYS A 175 -8.19 -6.34 10.12
C LYS A 175 -7.61 -7.73 10.40
N ASP A 176 -6.37 -7.94 10.01
CA ASP A 176 -5.63 -9.17 10.27
C ASP A 176 -5.28 -9.35 11.75
N GLY A 177 -4.95 -10.58 12.14
CA GLY A 177 -4.57 -10.96 13.48
C GLY A 177 -5.46 -12.05 14.08
N LEU A 178 -5.44 -12.19 15.40
CA LEU A 178 -6.12 -13.28 16.13
C LEU A 178 -7.65 -13.31 15.88
N ASP A 179 -8.26 -12.15 15.61
CA ASP A 179 -9.69 -12.01 15.41
C ASP A 179 -10.08 -11.91 13.92
N VAL A 180 -9.24 -12.40 12.98
CA VAL A 180 -9.46 -12.22 11.54
C VAL A 180 -10.78 -12.79 11.06
N ASP A 181 -11.23 -13.92 11.58
CA ASP A 181 -12.52 -14.53 11.22
C ASP A 181 -13.69 -13.62 11.64
N LEU A 182 -13.68 -13.14 12.87
CA LEU A 182 -14.68 -12.20 13.38
C LEU A 182 -14.65 -10.88 12.59
N ASN A 183 -13.47 -10.35 12.32
CA ASN A 183 -13.31 -9.11 11.54
C ASN A 183 -13.83 -9.30 10.11
N THR A 184 -13.68 -10.50 9.54
CA THR A 184 -14.22 -10.85 8.22
C THR A 184 -15.74 -10.88 8.24
N GLU A 185 -16.37 -11.51 9.22
CA GLU A 185 -17.82 -11.51 9.37
C GLU A 185 -18.38 -10.09 9.52
N LEU A 186 -17.74 -9.25 10.35
CA LEU A 186 -18.11 -7.84 10.54
C LEU A 186 -17.99 -7.04 9.25
N SER A 187 -16.92 -7.27 8.48
CA SER A 187 -16.67 -6.61 7.20
C SER A 187 -17.71 -7.01 6.14
N ILE A 188 -18.04 -8.30 6.07
CA ILE A 188 -19.11 -8.81 5.17
C ILE A 188 -20.47 -8.18 5.54
N LYS A 189 -20.80 -8.15 6.83
CA LYS A 189 -22.04 -7.53 7.30
C LYS A 189 -22.07 -6.06 6.91
N PHE A 190 -20.99 -5.33 7.20
CA PHE A 190 -20.89 -3.91 6.86
C PHE A 190 -21.09 -3.65 5.37
N CYS A 191 -20.42 -4.40 4.49
CA CYS A 191 -20.55 -4.24 3.04
C CYS A 191 -21.97 -4.52 2.55
N LYS A 192 -22.67 -5.54 3.11
CA LYS A 192 -24.08 -5.83 2.78
C LYS A 192 -25.02 -4.69 3.16
N GLU A 193 -24.74 -4.02 4.26
CA GLU A 193 -25.53 -2.88 4.74
C GLU A 193 -25.16 -1.56 4.03
N ASN A 194 -23.97 -1.49 3.43
CA ASN A 194 -23.40 -0.30 2.79
C ASN A 194 -22.85 -0.63 1.39
N PRO A 195 -23.68 -0.81 0.36
CA PRO A 195 -23.31 -1.40 -0.93
C PRO A 195 -22.34 -0.56 -1.78
N ARG A 196 -22.03 0.67 -1.42
CA ARG A 196 -20.94 1.46 -2.00
C ARG A 196 -19.57 0.91 -1.61
N TRP A 197 -19.48 0.23 -0.47
CA TRP A 197 -18.27 -0.42 -0.01
C TRP A 197 -18.19 -1.86 -0.52
N ARG A 198 -17.04 -2.26 -1.00
CA ARG A 198 -16.74 -3.61 -1.46
C ARG A 198 -15.88 -4.32 -0.42
N LEU A 199 -16.07 -5.61 -0.26
CA LEU A 199 -15.18 -6.42 0.57
C LEU A 199 -13.84 -6.58 -0.14
N GLY A 200 -12.75 -6.12 0.49
CA GLY A 200 -11.39 -6.43 0.10
C GLY A 200 -10.85 -7.58 0.93
N LEU A 201 -10.09 -8.45 0.32
CA LEU A 201 -9.37 -9.52 1.01
C LEU A 201 -7.87 -9.38 0.75
N GLN A 202 -7.06 -9.89 1.64
CA GLN A 202 -5.61 -10.08 1.44
C GLN A 202 -5.41 -11.42 0.73
N THR A 203 -5.71 -11.47 -0.58
CA THR A 203 -5.70 -12.73 -1.36
C THR A 203 -4.32 -13.37 -1.41
N HIS A 204 -3.25 -12.57 -1.39
CA HIS A 204 -1.87 -13.08 -1.30
C HIS A 204 -1.68 -14.00 -0.09
N LYS A 205 -2.25 -13.68 1.08
CA LYS A 205 -2.18 -14.55 2.27
C LYS A 205 -2.95 -15.86 2.08
N VAL A 206 -4.07 -15.82 1.33
CA VAL A 206 -4.90 -17.01 1.08
C VAL A 206 -4.24 -17.97 0.10
N ILE A 207 -3.59 -17.44 -0.94
CA ILE A 207 -2.93 -18.26 -1.98
C ILE A 207 -1.45 -18.53 -1.70
N GLY A 208 -0.89 -17.96 -0.63
CA GLY A 208 0.49 -18.22 -0.18
C GLY A 208 1.57 -17.62 -1.09
N VAL A 209 1.32 -16.43 -1.64
CA VAL A 209 2.34 -15.62 -2.35
C VAL A 209 2.73 -14.41 -1.51
N GLU A 210 3.92 -13.84 -1.79
CA GLU A 210 4.37 -12.61 -1.14
C GLU A 210 3.47 -11.43 -1.46
#